data_a7f10737a9d25ef00f4003b35c154144
#
_entry.id   a7f10737a9d25ef00f4003b35c154144
#
_cell.length_a   1.000
_cell.length_b   1.000
_cell.length_c   1.000
_cell.angle_alpha   90.00
_cell.angle_beta   90.00
_cell.angle_gamma   90.00
#
_symmetry.space_group_name_H-M   'P 1'
#
loop_
_entity.id
_entity.type
_entity.pdbx_description
1 polymer ?
#
loop_
_entity_poly.entity_id
_entity_poly.type
_entity_poly.pdbx_seq_one_letter_code
_entity_poly.pdbx_strand_id
1 'polypeptide(L)'
;VAHLPDYRLSFDMLSLDGSGKCTIHRETGASVYGVVWILDVEQQEYLHKIEGPRYDVAHIEVTLVDQQEQVRAYCYIANTLDRVALPFDWYVQHVYRGAQEASLPQHYIAEIARQASIEDLNRERHLREMQIHAGQSQKGDC
;
A
#
# COMPACT_ATOMS: atom_id res chain seq x y z
N VAL A 1 -12.20 -5.17 -4.84
CA VAL A 1 -11.86 -4.92 -3.42
C VAL A 1 -11.85 -6.24 -2.66
N ALA A 2 -10.85 -6.43 -1.86
CA ALA A 2 -10.64 -7.62 -1.06
C ALA A 2 -10.40 -7.27 0.41
N HIS A 3 -10.79 -8.16 1.30
CA HIS A 3 -10.61 -8.08 2.74
C HIS A 3 -9.70 -9.20 3.22
N LEU A 4 -8.68 -8.85 3.98
CA LEU A 4 -7.76 -9.79 4.66
C LEU A 4 -7.95 -9.63 6.18
N PRO A 5 -8.58 -10.60 6.86
CA PRO A 5 -8.76 -10.56 8.31
C PRO A 5 -7.48 -10.90 9.06
N ASP A 6 -7.39 -10.45 10.30
CA ASP A 6 -6.31 -10.74 11.25
C ASP A 6 -4.91 -10.27 10.78
N TYR A 7 -4.91 -9.18 10.02
CA TYR A 7 -3.72 -8.43 9.63
C TYR A 7 -3.93 -6.94 9.80
N ARG A 8 -2.86 -6.23 10.06
CA ARG A 8 -2.80 -4.77 10.19
C ARG A 8 -1.85 -4.18 9.16
N LEU A 9 -2.27 -3.11 8.51
CA LEU A 9 -1.38 -2.28 7.68
C LEU A 9 -0.44 -1.47 8.57
N SER A 10 0.83 -1.39 8.19
CA SER A 10 1.80 -0.51 8.82
C SER A 10 2.75 0.09 7.78
N PHE A 11 3.52 1.10 8.20
CA PHE A 11 4.46 1.84 7.37
C PHE A 11 5.89 1.71 7.92
N ASP A 12 6.26 0.52 8.35
CA ASP A 12 7.51 0.23 9.06
C ASP A 12 8.50 -0.65 8.29
N MET A 13 8.28 -0.89 6.99
CA MET A 13 9.33 -1.42 6.14
C MET A 13 10.40 -0.35 5.92
N LEU A 14 11.63 -0.65 6.29
CA LEU A 14 12.76 0.26 6.09
C LEU A 14 13.20 0.26 4.62
N SER A 15 12.93 1.35 3.94
CA SER A 15 13.28 1.57 2.55
C SER A 15 14.74 2.04 2.39
N LEU A 16 15.26 1.95 1.16
CA LEU A 16 16.61 2.43 0.81
C LEU A 16 16.78 3.94 1.03
N ASP A 17 15.71 4.71 0.95
CA ASP A 17 15.71 6.15 1.22
C ASP A 17 15.63 6.51 2.72
N GLY A 18 15.58 5.50 3.59
CA GLY A 18 15.48 5.66 5.04
C GLY A 18 14.06 5.89 5.57
N SER A 19 13.07 6.01 4.70
CA SER A 19 11.67 6.18 5.11
C SER A 19 10.94 4.86 5.29
N GLY A 20 9.81 4.91 5.99
CA GLY A 20 8.91 3.77 6.14
C GLY A 20 8.02 3.58 4.90
N LYS A 21 7.83 2.33 4.49
CA LYS A 21 6.91 1.93 3.43
C LYS A 21 5.91 0.90 3.96
N CYS A 22 4.85 0.68 3.19
CA CYS A 22 3.79 -0.25 3.56
C CYS A 22 4.26 -1.69 3.71
N THR A 23 3.75 -2.33 4.74
CA THR A 23 3.74 -3.78 4.92
C THR A 23 2.53 -4.17 5.76
N ILE A 24 2.32 -5.46 6.00
CA ILE A 24 1.27 -5.96 6.86
C ILE A 24 1.85 -6.86 7.94
N HIS A 25 1.23 -6.84 9.11
CA HIS A 25 1.58 -7.70 10.25
C HIS A 25 0.35 -8.48 10.70
N ARG A 26 0.56 -9.70 11.18
CA ARG A 26 -0.50 -10.44 11.84
C ARG A 26 -0.94 -9.72 13.12
N GLU A 27 -2.25 -9.50 13.22
CA GLU A 27 -2.88 -8.91 14.40
C GLU A 27 -4.33 -9.36 14.48
N THR A 28 -4.63 -10.22 15.44
CA THR A 28 -5.99 -10.76 15.65
C THR A 28 -6.99 -9.62 15.82
N GLY A 29 -8.09 -9.68 15.06
CA GLY A 29 -9.17 -8.69 15.09
C GLY A 29 -8.95 -7.46 14.21
N ALA A 30 -7.75 -7.26 13.66
CA ALA A 30 -7.49 -6.22 12.68
C ALA A 30 -7.89 -6.64 11.27
N SER A 31 -7.96 -5.69 10.36
CA SER A 31 -8.32 -5.93 8.96
C SER A 31 -7.48 -5.08 8.03
N VAL A 32 -7.09 -5.69 6.92
CA VAL A 32 -6.49 -4.99 5.78
C VAL A 32 -7.46 -5.07 4.59
N TYR A 33 -7.64 -3.97 3.91
CA TYR A 33 -8.38 -3.91 2.65
C TYR A 33 -7.44 -3.53 1.52
N GLY A 34 -7.72 -4.06 0.34
CA GLY A 34 -6.91 -3.80 -0.84
C GLY A 34 -7.61 -4.24 -2.12
N VAL A 35 -6.83 -4.36 -3.17
CA VAL A 35 -7.30 -4.79 -4.48
C VAL A 35 -6.53 -6.03 -4.92
N VAL A 36 -7.25 -7.04 -5.40
CA VAL A 36 -6.66 -8.21 -6.03
C VAL A 36 -6.57 -7.97 -7.54
N TRP A 37 -5.39 -8.16 -8.08
CA TRP A 37 -5.11 -8.07 -9.51
C TRP A 37 -4.77 -9.43 -10.07
N ILE A 38 -5.21 -9.69 -11.30
CA ILE A 38 -4.79 -10.86 -12.06
C ILE A 38 -3.60 -10.46 -12.91
N LEU A 39 -2.46 -11.12 -12.69
CA LEU A 39 -1.22 -10.85 -13.41
C LEU A 39 -0.83 -12.06 -14.27
N ASP A 40 -0.31 -11.81 -15.47
CA ASP A 40 0.39 -12.85 -16.23
C ASP A 40 1.80 -13.11 -15.65
N VAL A 41 2.47 -14.14 -16.19
CA VAL A 41 3.80 -14.55 -15.70
C VAL A 41 4.84 -13.44 -15.86
N GLU A 42 4.82 -12.73 -16.98
CA GLU A 42 5.78 -11.64 -17.25
C GLU A 42 5.57 -10.46 -16.31
N GLN A 43 4.32 -10.08 -16.07
CA GLN A 43 3.95 -9.03 -15.12
C GLN A 43 4.36 -9.41 -13.69
N GLN A 44 4.19 -10.67 -13.30
CA GLN A 44 4.59 -11.17 -12.00
C GLN A 44 6.10 -11.10 -11.80
N GLU A 45 6.88 -11.55 -12.78
CA GLU A 45 8.36 -11.46 -12.74
C GLU A 45 8.84 -10.02 -12.65
N TYR A 46 8.22 -9.12 -13.41
CA TYR A 46 8.54 -7.70 -13.39
C TYR A 46 8.25 -7.08 -12.01
N LEU A 47 7.10 -7.40 -11.41
CA LEU A 47 6.72 -6.92 -10.10
C LEU A 47 7.68 -7.43 -9.01
N HIS A 48 8.10 -8.69 -9.06
CA HIS A 48 9.08 -9.24 -8.13
C HIS A 48 10.41 -8.47 -8.16
N LYS A 49 10.85 -8.04 -9.34
CA LYS A 49 12.07 -7.23 -9.49
C LYS A 49 11.92 -5.84 -8.89
N ILE A 50 10.76 -5.21 -9.09
CA ILE A 50 10.47 -3.86 -8.56
C ILE A 50 10.41 -3.87 -7.04
N GLU A 51 9.72 -4.86 -6.45
CA GLU A 51 9.59 -4.96 -4.99
C GLU A 51 10.94 -5.21 -4.31
N GLY A 52 11.81 -5.97 -4.97
CA GLY A 52 13.20 -6.15 -4.54
C GLY A 52 13.37 -7.01 -3.28
N PRO A 53 14.61 -7.04 -2.71
CA PRO A 53 14.99 -8.01 -1.70
C PRO A 53 14.47 -7.72 -0.28
N ARG A 54 13.84 -6.55 -0.04
CA ARG A 54 13.28 -6.17 1.28
C ARG A 54 11.89 -6.70 1.53
N TYR A 55 11.29 -7.36 0.54
CA TYR A 55 9.99 -8.01 0.62
C TYR A 55 10.09 -9.49 0.27
N ASP A 56 9.33 -10.28 1.00
CA ASP A 56 9.12 -11.69 0.71
C ASP A 56 7.70 -11.91 0.16
N VAL A 57 7.55 -12.85 -0.76
CA VAL A 57 6.24 -13.25 -1.26
C VAL A 57 5.55 -14.13 -0.23
N ALA A 58 4.34 -13.77 0.14
CA ALA A 58 3.49 -14.54 1.03
C ALA A 58 2.16 -14.89 0.37
N HIS A 59 1.73 -16.14 0.52
CA HIS A 59 0.41 -16.57 0.08
C HIS A 59 -0.62 -16.29 1.18
N ILE A 60 -1.73 -15.69 0.80
CA ILE A 60 -2.80 -15.28 1.70
C ILE A 60 -4.16 -15.72 1.14
N GLU A 61 -5.13 -15.84 2.02
CA GLU A 61 -6.53 -16.01 1.65
C GLU A 61 -7.29 -14.73 1.95
N VAL A 62 -7.95 -14.19 0.94
CA VAL A 62 -8.73 -12.96 1.04
C VAL A 62 -10.17 -13.22 0.61
N THR A 63 -11.08 -12.39 1.09
CA THR A 63 -12.48 -12.39 0.65
C THR A 63 -12.71 -11.24 -0.33
N LEU A 64 -13.17 -11.55 -1.53
CA LEU A 64 -13.65 -10.55 -2.48
C LEU A 64 -14.96 -10.00 -1.95
N VAL A 65 -14.98 -8.69 -1.63
CA VAL A 65 -16.07 -8.07 -0.86
C VAL A 65 -17.41 -8.14 -1.59
N ASP A 66 -17.44 -7.84 -2.89
CA ASP A 66 -18.66 -7.78 -3.67
C ASP A 66 -19.27 -9.17 -3.95
N GLN A 67 -18.42 -10.18 -4.14
CA GLN A 67 -18.84 -11.55 -4.47
C GLN A 67 -18.94 -12.45 -3.25
N GLN A 68 -18.45 -12.02 -2.09
CA GLN A 68 -18.33 -12.84 -0.86
C GLN A 68 -17.60 -14.16 -1.11
N GLU A 69 -16.64 -14.14 -2.03
CA GLU A 69 -15.85 -15.30 -2.45
C GLU A 69 -14.46 -15.25 -1.82
N GLN A 70 -14.03 -16.39 -1.25
CA GLN A 70 -12.64 -16.55 -0.79
C GLN A 70 -11.74 -16.94 -1.95
N VAL A 71 -10.66 -16.23 -2.12
CA VAL A 71 -9.66 -16.50 -3.14
C VAL A 71 -8.27 -16.54 -2.54
N ARG A 72 -7.42 -17.39 -3.12
CA ARG A 72 -6.00 -17.41 -2.80
C ARG A 72 -5.29 -16.35 -3.61
N ALA A 73 -4.53 -15.50 -2.94
CA ALA A 73 -3.68 -14.47 -3.55
C ALA A 73 -2.27 -14.55 -2.98
N TYR A 74 -1.36 -13.75 -3.51
CA TYR A 74 -0.09 -13.49 -2.86
C TYR A 74 0.09 -11.99 -2.63
N CYS A 75 0.91 -11.64 -1.66
CA CYS A 75 1.32 -10.27 -1.40
C CYS A 75 2.80 -10.22 -1.03
N TYR A 76 3.33 -9.03 -0.94
CA TYR A 76 4.69 -8.78 -0.52
C TYR A 76 4.68 -8.32 0.94
N ILE A 77 5.37 -9.07 1.80
CA ILE A 77 5.52 -8.75 3.22
C ILE A 77 6.97 -8.36 3.48
N ALA A 78 7.19 -7.25 4.16
CA ALA A 78 8.52 -6.77 4.47
C ALA A 78 9.31 -7.75 5.35
N ASN A 79 10.56 -7.96 4.98
CA ASN A 79 11.53 -8.70 5.78
C ASN A 79 12.56 -7.79 6.48
N THR A 80 12.51 -6.49 6.19
CA THR A 80 13.41 -5.48 6.75
C THR A 80 12.57 -4.38 7.39
N LEU A 81 12.52 -4.37 8.71
CA LEU A 81 11.64 -3.51 9.49
C LEU A 81 12.44 -2.52 10.34
N ASP A 82 11.90 -1.31 10.49
CA ASP A 82 12.30 -0.33 11.49
C ASP A 82 11.05 0.32 12.08
N ARG A 83 10.74 0.02 13.33
CA ARG A 83 9.53 0.48 14.01
C ARG A 83 9.49 1.99 14.26
N VAL A 84 10.64 2.67 14.19
CA VAL A 84 10.73 4.12 14.35
C VAL A 84 10.79 4.87 13.03
N ALA A 85 10.94 4.16 11.89
CA ALA A 85 10.88 4.79 10.58
C ALA A 85 9.48 5.34 10.32
N LEU A 86 9.43 6.56 9.76
CA LEU A 86 8.19 7.19 9.33
C LEU A 86 8.17 7.30 7.80
N PRO A 87 7.00 7.16 7.19
CA PRO A 87 6.85 7.38 5.76
C PRO A 87 6.99 8.87 5.42
N PHE A 88 7.43 9.16 4.21
CA PHE A 88 7.31 10.50 3.67
C PHE A 88 5.83 10.86 3.46
N ASP A 89 5.50 12.13 3.59
CA ASP A 89 4.14 12.65 3.40
C ASP A 89 3.58 12.33 2.01
N TRP A 90 4.37 12.48 0.96
CA TRP A 90 3.96 12.12 -0.40
C TRP A 90 3.64 10.63 -0.55
N TYR A 91 4.33 9.75 0.20
CA TYR A 91 4.05 8.32 0.16
C TYR A 91 2.70 7.98 0.81
N VAL A 92 2.42 8.57 1.97
CA VAL A 92 1.10 8.42 2.60
C VAL A 92 -0.02 8.92 1.68
N GLN A 93 0.22 10.03 0.96
CA GLN A 93 -0.75 10.55 -0.02
C GLN A 93 -0.98 9.54 -1.16
N HIS A 94 0.04 8.85 -1.66
CA HIS A 94 -0.14 7.81 -2.67
C HIS A 94 -1.04 6.67 -2.16
N VAL A 95 -0.79 6.20 -0.94
CA VAL A 95 -1.61 5.13 -0.34
C VAL A 95 -3.05 5.60 -0.09
N TYR A 96 -3.22 6.79 0.45
CA TYR A 96 -4.52 7.41 0.70
C TYR A 96 -5.34 7.58 -0.60
N ARG A 97 -4.74 8.13 -1.63
CA ARG A 97 -5.39 8.32 -2.94
C ARG A 97 -5.75 6.99 -3.59
N GLY A 98 -4.84 6.02 -3.56
CA GLY A 98 -5.11 4.67 -4.06
C GLY A 98 -6.28 4.01 -3.35
N ALA A 99 -6.39 4.17 -2.03
CA ALA A 99 -7.51 3.65 -1.24
C ALA A 99 -8.84 4.33 -1.61
N GLN A 100 -8.84 5.65 -1.86
CA GLN A 100 -10.01 6.38 -2.33
C GLN A 100 -10.44 5.92 -3.74
N GLU A 101 -9.52 5.82 -4.68
CA GLU A 101 -9.78 5.39 -6.05
C GLU A 101 -10.35 3.96 -6.10
N ALA A 102 -9.87 3.08 -5.22
CA ALA A 102 -10.36 1.71 -5.09
C ALA A 102 -11.68 1.60 -4.31
N SER A 103 -12.19 2.72 -3.77
CA SER A 103 -13.41 2.75 -2.94
C SER A 103 -13.33 1.80 -1.74
N LEU A 104 -12.19 1.78 -1.06
CA LEU A 104 -12.02 1.01 0.17
C LEU A 104 -12.95 1.55 1.29
N PRO A 105 -13.22 0.78 2.36
CA PRO A 105 -14.08 1.25 3.44
C PRO A 105 -13.62 2.58 4.04
N GLN A 106 -14.57 3.49 4.31
CA GLN A 106 -14.27 4.86 4.76
C GLN A 106 -13.46 4.89 6.06
N HIS A 107 -13.75 4.00 7.02
CA HIS A 107 -12.99 3.92 8.26
C HIS A 107 -11.51 3.55 8.01
N TYR A 108 -11.26 2.66 7.05
CA TYR A 108 -9.90 2.26 6.66
C TYR A 108 -9.14 3.39 5.97
N ILE A 109 -9.81 4.12 5.06
CA ILE A 109 -9.25 5.32 4.43
C ILE A 109 -8.91 6.38 5.49
N ALA A 110 -9.79 6.58 6.48
CA ALA A 110 -9.55 7.53 7.57
C ALA A 110 -8.35 7.14 8.44
N GLU A 111 -8.12 5.85 8.67
CA GLU A 111 -6.93 5.37 9.38
C GLU A 111 -5.64 5.67 8.61
N ILE A 112 -5.63 5.45 7.30
CA ILE A 112 -4.49 5.80 6.44
C ILE A 112 -4.21 7.30 6.51
N ALA A 113 -5.24 8.14 6.46
CA ALA A 113 -5.10 9.60 6.53
C ALA A 113 -4.49 10.09 7.85
N ARG A 114 -4.63 9.33 8.93
CA ARG A 114 -4.06 9.65 10.26
C ARG A 114 -2.64 9.18 10.46
N GLN A 115 -2.05 8.48 9.47
CA GLN A 115 -0.67 8.01 9.58
C GLN A 115 0.30 9.16 9.76
N ALA A 116 1.11 9.11 10.81
CA ALA A 116 2.19 10.05 11.01
C ALA A 116 3.22 9.96 9.88
N SER A 117 3.69 11.10 9.42
CA SER A 117 4.63 11.20 8.30
C SER A 117 5.66 12.29 8.54
N ILE A 118 6.71 12.28 7.73
CA ILE A 118 7.76 13.30 7.72
C ILE A 118 7.87 13.93 6.33
N GLU A 119 8.37 15.15 6.29
CA GLU A 119 8.65 15.84 5.03
C GLU A 119 9.87 15.23 4.35
N ASP A 120 9.80 15.05 3.05
CA ASP A 120 10.95 14.65 2.24
C ASP A 120 11.83 15.87 1.96
N LEU A 121 13.02 15.91 2.52
CA LEU A 121 13.97 17.00 2.34
C LEU A 121 14.58 17.05 0.93
N ASN A 122 14.46 15.97 0.16
CA ASN A 122 14.76 15.99 -1.27
C ASN A 122 13.61 16.66 -2.04
N ARG A 123 13.74 17.97 -2.23
CA ARG A 123 12.69 18.80 -2.85
C ARG A 123 12.30 18.36 -4.25
N GLU A 124 13.25 17.93 -5.05
CA GLU A 124 12.98 17.46 -6.42
C GLU A 124 12.13 16.18 -6.41
N ARG A 125 12.47 15.21 -5.56
CA ARG A 125 11.69 13.99 -5.37
C ARG A 125 10.31 14.32 -4.83
N HIS A 126 10.21 15.16 -3.78
CA HIS A 126 8.94 15.57 -3.20
C HIS A 126 7.98 16.15 -4.24
N LEU A 127 8.46 17.13 -5.03
CA LEU A 127 7.65 17.77 -6.06
C LEU A 127 7.21 16.78 -7.15
N ARG A 128 8.12 15.94 -7.61
CA ARG A 128 7.83 14.91 -8.62
C ARG A 128 6.73 13.95 -8.14
N GLU A 129 6.84 13.45 -6.91
CA GLU A 129 5.88 12.51 -6.34
C GLU A 129 4.51 13.15 -6.08
N MET A 130 4.47 14.40 -5.58
CA MET A 130 3.22 15.11 -5.36
C MET A 130 2.48 15.44 -6.66
N GLN A 131 3.18 15.63 -7.77
CA GLN A 131 2.58 15.92 -9.08
C GLN A 131 1.83 14.72 -9.69
N ILE A 132 2.10 13.49 -9.26
CA ILE A 132 1.44 12.29 -9.78
C ILE A 132 -0.08 12.40 -9.66
N HIS A 133 -0.60 12.97 -8.56
CA HIS A 133 -2.03 13.13 -8.32
C HIS A 133 -2.62 14.42 -8.92
N ALA A 134 -1.82 15.46 -9.16
CA ALA A 134 -2.28 16.72 -9.72
C ALA A 134 -2.80 16.56 -11.17
N GLY A 135 -2.22 15.64 -11.96
CA GLY A 135 -2.66 15.34 -13.32
C GLY A 135 -3.99 14.57 -13.43
N GLN A 136 -4.46 13.96 -12.35
CA GLN A 136 -5.72 13.19 -12.32
C GLN A 136 -6.93 14.06 -12.00
N SER A 137 -6.76 15.15 -11.28
CA SER A 137 -7.84 16.10 -10.95
C SER A 137 -8.37 16.86 -12.18
N GLN A 138 -7.62 16.90 -13.28
CA GLN A 138 -8.04 17.57 -14.52
C GLN A 138 -8.80 16.68 -15.49
N LYS A 139 -8.91 15.37 -15.22
CA LYS A 139 -9.66 14.42 -16.08
C LYS A 139 -11.07 14.13 -15.58
N GLY A 140 -11.50 14.73 -14.48
CA GLY A 140 -12.81 14.54 -13.88
C GLY A 140 -13.87 15.57 -14.22
N ASP A 141 -13.50 16.63 -14.94
CA ASP A 141 -14.43 17.68 -15.40
C ASP A 141 -14.56 17.64 -16.93
N CYS A 142 -15.28 16.64 -17.41
CA CYS A 142 -15.91 16.63 -18.73
C CYS A 142 -17.21 15.85 -18.68
#